data_07a91e03e92d2578b432d2226ba15e44
#
_entry.id   07a91e03e92d2578b432d2226ba15e44
#
_cell.length_a   1.000
_cell.length_b   1.000
_cell.length_c   1.000
_cell.angle_alpha   90.00
_cell.angle_beta   90.00
_cell.angle_gamma   90.00
#
_symmetry.space_group_name_H-M   'P 1'
#
loop_
_entity.id
_entity.type
_entity.pdbx_description
1 polymer ?
#
loop_
_entity_poly.entity_id
_entity_poly.type
_entity_poly.pdbx_seq_one_letter_code
_entity_poly.pdbx_strand_id
1 'polypeptide(L)'
;MLREVTKTPAPGSPYRLLVPRGSQIVVGRAGDLPGWLLDGMFRLRHEVFRERLRWDVGSLHGRERDEYDDYDPVYVIGHADRRVTGCCRLLPTDGPYMLRDVFFEALRGGQAPHDPAVWEMSRLATDRAWSRTVAAGFGDLARALLWEAFRWVDRHGDTIVAVSSVAVERSVNAMGVATRRLGDGRATRLGGLLCSAYTTSTRDFLTNALPVPSN
;
A
#
# COMPACT_ATOMS: atom_id res chain seq x y z
N MET A 1 -21.57 17.55 -1.20
CA MET A 1 -20.65 17.46 -0.04
C MET A 1 -19.30 17.08 -0.61
N LEU A 2 -18.39 18.05 -0.76
CA LEU A 2 -17.04 17.80 -1.32
C LEU A 2 -16.29 16.90 -0.36
N ARG A 3 -15.98 15.66 -0.81
CA ARG A 3 -15.15 14.71 -0.06
C ARG A 3 -13.71 15.24 -0.03
N GLU A 4 -13.13 15.23 1.13
CA GLU A 4 -11.82 15.82 1.44
C GLU A 4 -10.71 15.11 0.66
N VAL A 5 -10.18 15.75 -0.39
CA VAL A 5 -8.92 15.36 -1.02
C VAL A 5 -7.81 15.95 -0.17
N THR A 6 -7.18 15.12 0.66
CA THR A 6 -6.03 15.56 1.47
C THR A 6 -4.84 15.79 0.55
N LYS A 7 -4.54 17.04 0.24
CA LYS A 7 -3.33 17.47 -0.47
C LYS A 7 -2.24 17.69 0.56
N THR A 8 -1.09 17.01 0.39
CA THR A 8 0.13 17.13 1.19
C THR A 8 0.18 16.18 2.40
N PRO A 9 1.35 15.62 2.78
CA PRO A 9 1.49 15.00 4.10
C PRO A 9 0.98 16.00 5.13
N ALA A 10 0.02 15.60 5.96
CA ALA A 10 -0.59 16.50 6.93
C ALA A 10 0.49 17.19 7.77
N PRO A 11 0.21 18.42 8.28
CA PRO A 11 1.04 19.01 9.31
C PRO A 11 1.21 18.00 10.44
N GLY A 12 2.46 17.57 10.72
CA GLY A 12 2.76 16.55 11.73
C GLY A 12 3.11 15.16 11.19
N SER A 13 3.06 14.87 9.88
CA SER A 13 3.63 13.63 9.34
C SER A 13 5.15 13.62 9.58
N PRO A 14 5.68 12.63 10.32
CA PRO A 14 7.11 12.52 10.59
C PRO A 14 7.93 12.27 9.31
N TYR A 15 7.28 11.82 8.24
CA TYR A 15 7.92 11.54 6.94
C TYR A 15 7.92 12.71 5.96
N ARG A 16 7.35 13.87 6.33
CA ARG A 16 7.33 15.06 5.46
C ARG A 16 8.73 15.54 5.06
N LEU A 17 9.73 15.33 5.90
CA LEU A 17 11.12 15.73 5.66
C LEU A 17 11.90 14.68 4.85
N LEU A 18 11.38 13.46 4.72
CA LEU A 18 12.06 12.33 4.09
C LEU A 18 11.73 12.19 2.60
N VAL A 19 10.57 12.70 2.16
CA VAL A 19 10.23 12.70 0.73
C VAL A 19 10.97 13.81 0.00
N PRO A 20 11.42 13.58 -1.25
CA PRO A 20 12.09 14.61 -2.04
C PRO A 20 11.29 15.92 -2.09
N ARG A 21 11.99 17.08 -2.11
CA ARG A 21 11.33 18.38 -2.24
C ARG A 21 10.40 18.40 -3.44
N GLY A 22 9.18 18.93 -3.26
CA GLY A 22 8.16 18.95 -4.32
C GLY A 22 7.29 17.69 -4.39
N SER A 23 7.61 16.63 -3.64
CA SER A 23 6.74 15.45 -3.55
C SER A 23 5.48 15.75 -2.74
N GLN A 24 4.36 15.24 -3.21
CA GLN A 24 3.05 15.30 -2.55
C GLN A 24 2.45 13.90 -2.50
N ILE A 25 1.65 13.63 -1.47
CA ILE A 25 0.84 12.42 -1.39
C ILE A 25 -0.63 12.84 -1.33
N VAL A 26 -1.43 12.23 -2.19
CA VAL A 26 -2.87 12.47 -2.29
C VAL A 26 -3.58 11.17 -1.94
N VAL A 27 -4.64 11.28 -1.12
CA VAL A 27 -5.47 10.14 -0.74
C VAL A 27 -6.91 10.43 -1.15
N GLY A 28 -7.54 9.52 -1.87
CA GLY A 28 -8.92 9.70 -2.33
C GLY A 28 -9.42 8.53 -3.18
N ARG A 29 -10.71 8.57 -3.50
CA ARG A 29 -11.35 7.63 -4.44
C ARG A 29 -11.17 8.10 -5.88
N ALA A 30 -11.38 7.21 -6.85
CA ALA A 30 -11.19 7.53 -8.27
C ALA A 30 -11.97 8.78 -8.73
N GLY A 31 -13.22 8.94 -8.26
CA GLY A 31 -14.06 10.08 -8.60
C GLY A 31 -13.60 11.43 -8.03
N ASP A 32 -12.75 11.41 -7.01
CA ASP A 32 -12.25 12.61 -6.33
C ASP A 32 -10.83 13.01 -6.83
N LEU A 33 -10.18 12.14 -7.61
CA LEU A 33 -8.80 12.31 -8.04
C LEU A 33 -8.71 12.85 -9.48
N PRO A 34 -7.77 13.75 -9.78
CA PRO A 34 -7.48 14.16 -11.15
C PRO A 34 -7.13 12.98 -12.05
N GLY A 35 -7.67 12.92 -13.27
CA GLY A 35 -7.45 11.81 -14.21
C GLY A 35 -5.98 11.53 -14.51
N TRP A 36 -5.11 12.54 -14.51
CA TRP A 36 -3.67 12.35 -14.72
C TRP A 36 -2.98 11.57 -13.59
N LEU A 37 -3.48 11.68 -12.33
CA LEU A 37 -2.99 10.89 -11.20
C LEU A 37 -3.36 9.41 -11.37
N LEU A 38 -4.61 9.14 -11.75
CA LEU A 38 -5.08 7.78 -12.00
C LEU A 38 -4.32 7.15 -13.18
N ASP A 39 -4.18 7.87 -14.29
CA ASP A 39 -3.42 7.40 -15.44
C ASP A 39 -1.95 7.09 -15.07
N GLY A 40 -1.30 8.02 -14.37
CA GLY A 40 0.07 7.84 -13.92
C GLY A 40 0.23 6.68 -12.94
N MET A 41 -0.74 6.47 -12.04
CA MET A 41 -0.76 5.35 -11.11
C MET A 41 -0.86 4.00 -11.83
N PHE A 42 -1.78 3.86 -12.79
CA PHE A 42 -1.92 2.62 -13.56
C PHE A 42 -0.69 2.32 -14.42
N ARG A 43 0.00 3.36 -14.94
CA ARG A 43 1.28 3.20 -15.65
C ARG A 43 2.40 2.76 -14.72
N LEU A 44 2.53 3.38 -13.54
CA LEU A 44 3.51 2.96 -12.53
C LEU A 44 3.27 1.51 -12.09
N ARG A 45 2.03 1.10 -11.91
CA ARG A 45 1.65 -0.28 -11.58
C ARG A 45 2.07 -1.24 -12.69
N HIS A 46 1.87 -0.90 -13.97
CA HIS A 46 2.33 -1.68 -15.10
C HIS A 46 3.86 -1.84 -15.08
N GLU A 47 4.60 -0.74 -14.96
CA GLU A 47 6.07 -0.74 -14.87
C GLU A 47 6.56 -1.64 -13.73
N VAL A 48 5.92 -1.54 -12.55
CA VAL A 48 6.34 -2.29 -11.37
C VAL A 48 5.93 -3.75 -11.44
N PHE A 49 4.66 -4.05 -11.66
CA PHE A 49 4.15 -5.41 -11.53
C PHE A 49 4.36 -6.23 -12.80
N ARG A 50 4.10 -5.67 -13.99
CA ARG A 50 4.23 -6.40 -15.25
C ARG A 50 5.67 -6.45 -15.76
N GLU A 51 6.35 -5.31 -15.84
CA GLU A 51 7.67 -5.24 -16.45
C GLU A 51 8.78 -5.66 -15.48
N ARG A 52 8.82 -5.05 -14.26
CA ARG A 52 9.89 -5.26 -13.30
C ARG A 52 9.76 -6.56 -12.51
N LEU A 53 8.58 -6.84 -11.96
CA LEU A 53 8.31 -8.05 -11.16
C LEU A 53 7.88 -9.24 -12.01
N ARG A 54 7.49 -8.99 -13.26
CA ARG A 54 7.04 -10.00 -14.23
C ARG A 54 5.86 -10.84 -13.72
N TRP A 55 4.99 -10.20 -12.96
CA TRP A 55 3.76 -10.85 -12.51
C TRP A 55 2.78 -10.98 -13.66
N ASP A 56 2.01 -12.06 -13.64
CA ASP A 56 0.92 -12.24 -14.60
C ASP A 56 -0.31 -11.46 -14.16
N VAL A 57 -0.29 -10.16 -14.46
CA VAL A 57 -1.36 -9.20 -14.15
C VAL A 57 -1.93 -8.62 -15.44
N GLY A 58 -3.24 -8.34 -15.42
CA GLY A 58 -3.92 -7.69 -16.52
C GLY A 58 -3.29 -6.32 -16.84
N SER A 59 -2.93 -6.12 -18.11
CA SER A 59 -2.39 -4.84 -18.54
C SER A 59 -2.85 -4.51 -19.95
N LEU A 60 -3.31 -3.28 -20.17
CA LEU A 60 -3.77 -2.78 -21.45
C LEU A 60 -3.14 -1.40 -21.71
N HIS A 61 -2.53 -1.24 -22.88
CA HIS A 61 -1.89 0.01 -23.30
C HIS A 61 -0.91 0.61 -22.27
N GLY A 62 -0.10 -0.25 -21.61
CA GLY A 62 0.88 0.15 -20.60
C GLY A 62 0.25 0.61 -19.27
N ARG A 63 -0.96 0.15 -18.97
CA ARG A 63 -1.68 0.38 -17.71
C ARG A 63 -2.07 -0.93 -17.07
N GLU A 64 -1.68 -1.16 -15.83
CA GLU A 64 -2.14 -2.31 -15.05
C GLU A 64 -3.37 -1.88 -14.25
N ARG A 65 -4.48 -2.57 -14.49
CA ARG A 65 -5.76 -2.41 -13.80
C ARG A 65 -6.38 -3.79 -13.62
N ASP A 66 -7.03 -4.00 -12.50
CA ASP A 66 -7.77 -5.22 -12.21
C ASP A 66 -9.21 -4.91 -11.81
N GLU A 67 -10.02 -5.94 -11.61
CA GLU A 67 -11.44 -5.83 -11.22
C GLU A 67 -11.65 -5.12 -9.88
N TYR A 68 -10.65 -5.19 -8.98
CA TYR A 68 -10.72 -4.55 -7.67
C TYR A 68 -10.61 -3.01 -7.75
N ASP A 69 -10.22 -2.47 -8.89
CA ASP A 69 -10.26 -1.04 -9.17
C ASP A 69 -11.68 -0.54 -9.49
N ASP A 70 -12.65 -1.46 -9.68
CA ASP A 70 -14.07 -1.14 -9.94
C ASP A 70 -14.92 -1.11 -8.66
N TYR A 71 -14.38 -1.55 -7.52
CA TYR A 71 -15.08 -1.56 -6.22
C TYR A 71 -14.86 -0.29 -5.39
N ASP A 72 -14.71 0.86 -6.04
CA ASP A 72 -14.54 2.18 -5.44
C ASP A 72 -13.43 2.23 -4.35
N PRO A 73 -12.23 1.70 -4.65
CA PRO A 73 -11.14 1.71 -3.69
C PRO A 73 -10.66 3.12 -3.36
N VAL A 74 -9.97 3.23 -2.23
CA VAL A 74 -9.20 4.40 -1.90
C VAL A 74 -7.76 4.21 -2.38
N TYR A 75 -7.25 5.20 -3.10
CA TYR A 75 -5.87 5.25 -3.54
C TYR A 75 -5.04 6.21 -2.70
N VAL A 76 -3.84 5.80 -2.36
CA VAL A 76 -2.79 6.65 -1.82
C VAL A 76 -1.75 6.82 -2.91
N ILE A 77 -1.58 8.02 -3.43
CA ILE A 77 -0.74 8.30 -4.61
C ILE A 77 0.29 9.37 -4.28
N GLY A 78 1.56 8.99 -4.37
CA GLY A 78 2.68 9.93 -4.32
C GLY A 78 3.01 10.47 -5.72
N HIS A 79 3.25 11.77 -5.82
CA HIS A 79 3.66 12.39 -7.07
C HIS A 79 4.63 13.56 -6.84
N ALA A 80 5.41 13.89 -7.86
CA ALA A 80 6.24 15.08 -7.94
C ALA A 80 6.25 15.57 -9.40
N ASP A 81 6.22 16.88 -9.63
CA ASP A 81 6.29 17.49 -10.96
C ASP A 81 5.34 16.83 -11.99
N ARG A 82 4.09 16.58 -11.58
CA ARG A 82 3.05 15.87 -12.35
C ARG A 82 3.42 14.44 -12.77
N ARG A 83 4.42 13.83 -12.17
CA ARG A 83 4.77 12.40 -12.33
C ARG A 83 4.36 11.64 -11.07
N VAL A 84 3.64 10.53 -11.23
CA VAL A 84 3.35 9.60 -10.13
C VAL A 84 4.63 8.84 -9.78
N THR A 85 4.98 8.85 -8.51
CA THR A 85 6.23 8.27 -7.98
C THR A 85 5.99 7.06 -7.09
N GLY A 86 4.75 6.90 -6.60
CA GLY A 86 4.37 5.75 -5.80
C GLY A 86 2.87 5.67 -5.59
N CYS A 87 2.37 4.49 -5.22
CA CYS A 87 0.97 4.29 -4.90
C CYS A 87 0.73 3.06 -4.03
N CYS A 88 -0.44 3.02 -3.39
CA CYS A 88 -1.09 1.79 -2.92
C CYS A 88 -2.60 1.93 -3.02
N ARG A 89 -3.31 0.79 -2.94
CA ARG A 89 -4.77 0.68 -2.95
C ARG A 89 -5.26 0.15 -1.62
N LEU A 90 -6.39 0.69 -1.14
CA LEU A 90 -7.10 0.28 0.05
C LEU A 90 -8.53 -0.13 -0.31
N LEU A 91 -8.96 -1.29 0.17
CA LEU A 91 -10.33 -1.80 0.05
C LEU A 91 -10.83 -2.31 1.41
N PRO A 92 -12.09 -2.05 1.79
CA PRO A 92 -12.66 -2.61 3.01
C PRO A 92 -12.89 -4.11 2.82
N THR A 93 -12.79 -4.92 3.88
CA THR A 93 -12.90 -6.38 3.77
C THR A 93 -14.33 -6.90 3.86
N ASP A 94 -15.32 -6.06 4.06
CA ASP A 94 -16.75 -6.40 3.97
C ASP A 94 -17.25 -6.52 2.52
N GLY A 95 -16.45 -6.05 1.53
CA GLY A 95 -16.67 -6.21 0.09
C GLY A 95 -15.67 -7.19 -0.56
N PRO A 96 -15.55 -7.17 -1.91
CA PRO A 96 -14.53 -7.92 -2.65
C PRO A 96 -13.12 -7.37 -2.40
N TYR A 97 -12.14 -8.25 -2.16
CA TYR A 97 -10.73 -7.90 -2.01
C TYR A 97 -9.80 -9.08 -2.29
N MET A 98 -8.54 -8.80 -2.62
CA MET A 98 -7.64 -9.78 -3.24
C MET A 98 -7.24 -10.95 -2.34
N LEU A 99 -7.01 -10.73 -1.04
CA LEU A 99 -6.61 -11.82 -0.13
C LEU A 99 -7.69 -12.91 -0.08
N ARG A 100 -8.97 -12.51 -0.04
CA ARG A 100 -10.09 -13.45 0.00
C ARG A 100 -10.27 -14.18 -1.32
N ASP A 101 -10.17 -13.47 -2.45
CA ASP A 101 -10.61 -13.96 -3.74
C ASP A 101 -9.47 -14.52 -4.60
N VAL A 102 -8.24 -13.99 -4.46
CA VAL A 102 -7.08 -14.35 -5.29
C VAL A 102 -5.98 -15.03 -4.48
N PHE A 103 -5.71 -14.53 -3.28
CA PHE A 103 -4.58 -15.01 -2.47
C PHE A 103 -5.01 -15.85 -1.27
N PHE A 104 -6.17 -16.48 -1.33
CA PHE A 104 -6.71 -17.31 -0.24
C PHE A 104 -5.77 -18.42 0.22
N GLU A 105 -4.87 -18.91 -0.64
CA GLU A 105 -3.82 -19.85 -0.28
C GLU A 105 -2.87 -19.32 0.81
N ALA A 106 -2.70 -17.99 0.88
CA ALA A 106 -1.89 -17.35 1.92
C ALA A 106 -2.54 -17.45 3.31
N LEU A 107 -3.83 -17.73 3.38
CA LEU A 107 -4.55 -17.95 4.63
C LEU A 107 -4.30 -19.35 5.24
N ARG A 108 -3.78 -20.28 4.45
CA ARG A 108 -3.42 -21.64 4.91
C ARG A 108 -4.52 -22.31 5.75
N GLY A 109 -5.74 -22.26 5.25
CA GLY A 109 -6.93 -22.82 5.92
C GLY A 109 -7.57 -21.92 6.98
N GLY A 110 -7.00 -20.74 7.24
CA GLY A 110 -7.66 -19.71 8.03
C GLY A 110 -8.76 -18.99 7.25
N GLN A 111 -9.57 -18.22 7.96
CA GLN A 111 -10.62 -17.40 7.37
C GLN A 111 -10.06 -16.02 6.96
N ALA A 112 -10.52 -15.54 5.80
CA ALA A 112 -10.29 -14.18 5.38
C ALA A 112 -11.10 -13.22 6.28
N PRO A 113 -10.54 -12.06 6.71
CA PRO A 113 -11.32 -11.06 7.41
C PRO A 113 -12.57 -10.63 6.62
N HIS A 114 -13.66 -10.38 7.31
CA HIS A 114 -14.89 -9.82 6.76
C HIS A 114 -15.45 -8.83 7.78
N ASP A 115 -14.92 -7.60 7.78
CA ASP A 115 -15.22 -6.57 8.76
C ASP A 115 -14.97 -5.19 8.14
N PRO A 116 -15.92 -4.24 8.19
CA PRO A 116 -15.75 -2.89 7.66
C PRO A 116 -14.64 -2.07 8.37
N ALA A 117 -14.22 -2.48 9.57
CA ALA A 117 -13.09 -1.87 10.27
C ALA A 117 -11.71 -2.38 9.79
N VAL A 118 -11.69 -3.49 9.03
CA VAL A 118 -10.47 -4.08 8.47
C VAL A 118 -10.35 -3.72 6.99
N TRP A 119 -9.21 -3.18 6.59
CA TRP A 119 -8.95 -2.75 5.21
C TRP A 119 -7.79 -3.53 4.60
N GLU A 120 -7.99 -4.07 3.39
CA GLU A 120 -6.87 -4.63 2.63
C GLU A 120 -6.02 -3.52 2.02
N MET A 121 -4.70 -3.60 2.20
CA MET A 121 -3.74 -2.82 1.45
C MET A 121 -3.08 -3.68 0.37
N SER A 122 -3.23 -3.26 -0.88
CA SER A 122 -2.67 -3.93 -2.05
C SER A 122 -1.99 -2.95 -3.01
N ARG A 123 -1.32 -3.45 -4.03
CA ARG A 123 -0.70 -2.66 -5.12
C ARG A 123 0.28 -1.59 -4.63
N LEU A 124 1.03 -1.84 -3.53
CA LEU A 124 2.12 -0.96 -3.13
C LEU A 124 3.22 -0.98 -4.20
N ALA A 125 3.40 0.15 -4.85
CA ALA A 125 4.38 0.34 -5.91
C ALA A 125 5.13 1.65 -5.74
N THR A 126 6.45 1.66 -6.05
CA THR A 126 7.28 2.87 -6.05
C THR A 126 8.20 2.89 -7.26
N ASP A 127 8.37 4.08 -7.83
CA ASP A 127 9.37 4.35 -8.87
C ASP A 127 10.79 4.28 -8.25
N ARG A 128 11.68 3.50 -8.87
CA ARG A 128 13.06 3.31 -8.40
C ARG A 128 13.86 4.61 -8.34
N ALA A 129 13.64 5.52 -9.27
CA ALA A 129 14.36 6.79 -9.31
C ALA A 129 14.04 7.68 -8.09
N TRP A 130 12.87 7.49 -7.48
CA TRP A 130 12.38 8.23 -6.32
C TRP A 130 12.49 7.44 -5.01
N SER A 131 12.78 6.15 -5.09
CA SER A 131 12.92 5.26 -3.93
C SER A 131 14.38 5.23 -3.50
N ARG A 132 14.82 6.15 -2.66
CA ARG A 132 16.11 6.01 -1.98
C ARG A 132 16.03 4.79 -1.06
N THR A 133 16.89 3.81 -1.32
CA THR A 133 16.97 2.61 -0.49
C THR A 133 17.67 2.98 0.82
N VAL A 134 16.94 3.00 1.91
CA VAL A 134 17.55 3.01 3.25
C VAL A 134 17.94 1.57 3.59
N ALA A 135 19.02 1.38 4.33
CA ALA A 135 19.59 0.06 4.69
C ALA A 135 18.63 -0.94 5.37
N ALA A 136 17.42 -0.50 5.72
CA ALA A 136 16.40 -1.29 6.42
C ALA A 136 15.18 -1.71 5.57
N GLY A 137 15.24 -1.68 4.23
CA GLY A 137 14.24 -2.33 3.36
C GLY A 137 13.22 -1.42 2.66
N PHE A 138 12.53 -0.50 3.32
CA PHE A 138 11.65 0.49 2.66
C PHE A 138 12.34 1.82 2.45
N GLY A 139 12.29 2.35 1.23
CA GLY A 139 12.68 3.74 0.95
C GLY A 139 11.69 4.73 1.58
N ASP A 140 12.13 5.99 1.72
CA ASP A 140 11.37 7.05 2.38
C ASP A 140 9.98 7.28 1.75
N LEU A 141 9.87 7.17 0.43
CA LEU A 141 8.60 7.29 -0.28
C LEU A 141 7.62 6.17 0.12
N ALA A 142 8.10 4.91 0.17
CA ALA A 142 7.24 3.80 0.59
C ALA A 142 6.75 3.96 2.03
N ARG A 143 7.63 4.42 2.93
CA ARG A 143 7.26 4.73 4.33
C ARG A 143 6.21 5.82 4.41
N ALA A 144 6.36 6.88 3.61
CA ALA A 144 5.40 7.98 3.57
C ALA A 144 4.04 7.54 3.02
N LEU A 145 4.01 6.68 1.98
CA LEU A 145 2.78 6.08 1.47
C LEU A 145 2.10 5.19 2.51
N LEU A 146 2.86 4.33 3.19
CA LEU A 146 2.35 3.51 4.28
C LEU A 146 1.77 4.38 5.40
N TRP A 147 2.49 5.41 5.83
CA TRP A 147 2.02 6.32 6.87
C TRP A 147 0.66 6.96 6.52
N GLU A 148 0.51 7.49 5.31
CA GLU A 148 -0.75 8.09 4.88
C GLU A 148 -1.87 7.05 4.71
N ALA A 149 -1.55 5.82 4.27
CA ALA A 149 -2.50 4.72 4.21
C ALA A 149 -3.01 4.34 5.61
N PHE A 150 -2.10 4.11 6.56
CA PHE A 150 -2.46 3.77 7.94
C PHE A 150 -3.24 4.91 8.62
N ARG A 151 -2.82 6.16 8.42
CA ARG A 151 -3.52 7.33 8.94
C ARG A 151 -4.92 7.50 8.37
N TRP A 152 -5.11 7.14 7.09
CA TRP A 152 -6.42 7.18 6.47
C TRP A 152 -7.30 6.06 7.05
N VAL A 153 -6.79 4.83 7.16
CA VAL A 153 -7.54 3.70 7.72
C VAL A 153 -7.89 3.94 9.19
N ASP A 154 -7.01 4.53 10.01
CA ASP A 154 -7.26 4.85 11.42
C ASP A 154 -8.50 5.75 11.67
N ARG A 155 -8.93 6.46 10.63
CA ARG A 155 -10.18 7.27 10.66
C ARG A 155 -11.42 6.53 10.17
N HIS A 156 -11.25 5.34 9.58
CA HIS A 156 -12.33 4.57 8.94
C HIS A 156 -12.39 3.11 9.43
N GLY A 157 -11.42 2.69 10.21
CA GLY A 157 -11.26 1.35 10.76
C GLY A 157 -10.08 1.32 11.73
N ASP A 158 -9.54 0.14 12.01
CA ASP A 158 -8.48 -0.02 13.00
C ASP A 158 -7.36 -0.99 12.59
N THR A 159 -7.55 -1.71 11.50
CA THR A 159 -6.65 -2.80 11.09
C THR A 159 -6.41 -2.78 9.58
N ILE A 160 -5.17 -2.95 9.18
CA ILE A 160 -4.79 -3.25 7.80
C ILE A 160 -4.44 -4.73 7.69
N VAL A 161 -5.00 -5.40 6.67
CA VAL A 161 -4.58 -6.72 6.22
C VAL A 161 -3.82 -6.59 4.90
N ALA A 162 -2.77 -7.38 4.73
CA ALA A 162 -1.98 -7.40 3.50
C ALA A 162 -1.43 -8.79 3.20
N VAL A 163 -1.21 -9.04 1.89
CA VAL A 163 -0.37 -10.15 1.42
C VAL A 163 0.88 -9.56 0.81
N SER A 164 2.03 -9.99 1.30
CA SER A 164 3.30 -9.56 0.74
C SER A 164 4.37 -10.64 0.83
N SER A 165 5.51 -10.41 0.16
CA SER A 165 6.67 -11.26 0.39
C SER A 165 7.14 -11.15 1.85
N VAL A 166 7.69 -12.24 2.38
CA VAL A 166 8.28 -12.26 3.74
C VAL A 166 9.35 -11.17 3.92
N ALA A 167 10.02 -10.78 2.84
CA ALA A 167 11.00 -9.68 2.89
C ALA A 167 10.31 -8.34 3.18
N VAL A 168 9.15 -8.08 2.57
CA VAL A 168 8.34 -6.88 2.82
C VAL A 168 7.79 -6.88 4.24
N GLU A 169 7.23 -8.01 4.71
CA GLU A 169 6.76 -8.16 6.09
C GLU A 169 7.89 -7.87 7.12
N ARG A 170 9.10 -8.40 6.87
CA ARG A 170 10.27 -8.11 7.72
C ARG A 170 10.62 -6.62 7.73
N SER A 171 10.47 -5.94 6.59
CA SER A 171 10.70 -4.49 6.51
C SER A 171 9.66 -3.70 7.30
N VAL A 172 8.40 -4.14 7.34
CA VAL A 172 7.37 -3.57 8.21
C VAL A 172 7.74 -3.77 9.68
N ASN A 173 8.12 -4.99 10.07
CA ASN A 173 8.54 -5.29 11.44
C ASN A 173 9.80 -4.49 11.85
N ALA A 174 10.74 -4.26 10.93
CA ALA A 174 11.94 -3.44 11.19
C ALA A 174 11.63 -1.96 11.42
N MET A 175 10.41 -1.50 11.07
CA MET A 175 9.91 -0.16 11.44
C MET A 175 9.39 -0.08 12.88
N GLY A 176 9.52 -1.14 13.68
CA GLY A 176 9.00 -1.23 15.05
C GLY A 176 7.52 -1.63 15.13
N VAL A 177 6.95 -2.12 14.04
CA VAL A 177 5.53 -2.43 13.91
C VAL A 177 5.31 -3.94 13.93
N ALA A 178 4.53 -4.43 14.89
CA ALA A 178 4.20 -5.84 14.99
C ALA A 178 3.20 -6.25 13.89
N THR A 179 3.55 -7.28 13.11
CA THR A 179 2.62 -7.95 12.22
C THR A 179 2.13 -9.26 12.85
N ARG A 180 0.86 -9.57 12.67
CA ARG A 180 0.28 -10.86 13.08
C ARG A 180 -0.13 -11.64 11.84
N ARG A 181 0.56 -12.73 11.55
CA ARG A 181 0.20 -13.60 10.43
C ARG A 181 -1.15 -14.27 10.64
N LEU A 182 -1.88 -14.43 9.54
CA LEU A 182 -3.17 -15.12 9.49
C LEU A 182 -2.96 -16.65 9.29
N GLY A 183 -4.05 -17.39 9.44
CA GLY A 183 -4.06 -18.84 9.29
C GLY A 183 -3.15 -19.55 10.29
N ASP A 184 -2.35 -20.51 9.81
CA ASP A 184 -1.38 -21.24 10.65
C ASP A 184 -0.08 -20.46 10.93
N GLY A 185 0.01 -19.20 10.50
CA GLY A 185 1.16 -18.33 10.71
C GLY A 185 2.37 -18.62 9.81
N ARG A 186 2.28 -19.60 8.90
CA ARG A 186 3.36 -19.96 7.99
C ARG A 186 3.26 -19.19 6.67
N ALA A 187 4.41 -18.92 6.07
CA ALA A 187 4.45 -18.37 4.72
C ALA A 187 4.16 -19.45 3.68
N THR A 188 3.58 -19.05 2.56
CA THR A 188 3.27 -19.90 1.40
C THR A 188 3.90 -19.36 0.13
N ARG A 189 4.07 -20.19 -0.89
CA ARG A 189 4.56 -19.74 -2.20
C ARG A 189 3.39 -19.27 -3.05
N LEU A 190 3.43 -17.99 -3.45
CA LEU A 190 2.53 -17.40 -4.41
C LEU A 190 3.38 -17.00 -5.63
N GLY A 191 3.15 -17.66 -6.76
CA GLY A 191 4.08 -17.54 -7.88
C GLY A 191 5.51 -17.94 -7.48
N GLY A 192 6.49 -17.14 -7.81
CA GLY A 192 7.90 -17.38 -7.47
C GLY A 192 8.32 -16.91 -6.06
N LEU A 193 7.45 -16.25 -5.29
CA LEU A 193 7.77 -15.57 -4.03
C LEU A 193 7.23 -16.31 -2.81
N LEU A 194 8.00 -16.31 -1.72
CA LEU A 194 7.53 -16.73 -0.41
C LEU A 194 6.77 -15.55 0.23
N CYS A 195 5.46 -15.71 0.42
CA CYS A 195 4.53 -14.68 0.88
C CYS A 195 3.85 -15.09 2.17
N SER A 196 3.35 -14.10 2.88
CA SER A 196 2.51 -14.25 4.07
C SER A 196 1.31 -13.30 4.01
N ALA A 197 0.18 -13.73 4.55
CA ALA A 197 -0.94 -12.86 4.87
C ALA A 197 -0.83 -12.46 6.34
N TYR A 198 -0.95 -11.17 6.63
CA TYR A 198 -0.81 -10.66 7.99
C TYR A 198 -1.69 -9.43 8.22
N THR A 199 -1.98 -9.17 9.47
CA THR A 199 -2.65 -7.96 9.93
C THR A 199 -1.70 -7.07 10.71
N THR A 200 -1.99 -5.76 10.70
CA THR A 200 -1.28 -4.73 11.46
C THR A 200 -2.30 -3.74 12.00
N SER A 201 -2.25 -3.44 13.30
CA SER A 201 -3.06 -2.40 13.92
C SER A 201 -2.63 -1.02 13.42
N THR A 202 -3.61 -0.16 13.08
CA THR A 202 -3.32 1.24 12.68
C THR A 202 -2.67 2.01 13.82
N ARG A 203 -3.17 1.84 15.03
CA ARG A 203 -2.63 2.46 16.23
C ARG A 203 -1.17 2.07 16.47
N ASP A 204 -0.85 0.76 16.38
CA ASP A 204 0.52 0.28 16.60
C ASP A 204 1.46 0.84 15.53
N PHE A 205 1.02 0.88 14.27
CA PHE A 205 1.80 1.47 13.20
C PHE A 205 2.06 2.95 13.44
N LEU A 206 1.03 3.74 13.69
CA LEU A 206 1.15 5.19 13.86
C LEU A 206 1.93 5.60 15.12
N THR A 207 1.98 4.73 16.14
CA THR A 207 2.73 4.96 17.37
C THR A 207 4.21 4.58 17.21
N ASN A 208 4.51 3.46 16.55
CA ASN A 208 5.83 2.84 16.59
C ASN A 208 6.64 3.01 15.29
N ALA A 209 5.99 3.23 14.14
CA ALA A 209 6.68 3.45 12.87
C ALA A 209 7.36 4.83 12.83
N LEU A 210 8.38 5.01 13.67
CA LEU A 210 9.15 6.25 13.70
C LEU A 210 10.04 6.39 12.47
N PRO A 211 10.25 7.61 11.95
CA PRO A 211 11.29 7.86 10.96
C PRO A 211 12.65 7.51 11.58
N VAL A 212 13.46 6.76 10.83
CA VAL A 212 14.87 6.57 11.21
C VAL A 212 15.53 7.95 11.19
N PRO A 213 16.19 8.41 12.29
CA PRO A 213 16.90 9.68 12.26
C PRO A 213 17.90 9.67 11.12
N SER A 214 17.89 10.72 10.31
CA SER A 214 18.96 10.96 9.33
C SER A 214 20.23 11.26 10.12
N ASN A 215 21.22 10.36 10.09
CA ASN A 215 22.60 10.70 10.47
C ASN A 215 23.21 11.62 9.44
#